data_230ec30e197ebc64e09690cc72097fd1
#
_entry.id   230ec30e197ebc64e09690cc72097fd1
#
_cell.length_a   1.000
_cell.length_b   1.000
_cell.length_c   1.000
_cell.angle_alpha   90.00
_cell.angle_beta   90.00
_cell.angle_gamma   90.00
#
_symmetry.space_group_name_H-M   'P 1'
#
loop_
_entity.id
_entity.type
_entity.pdbx_description
1 polymer ?
#
loop_
_entity_poly.entity_id
_entity_poly.type
_entity_poly.pdbx_seq_one_letter_code
_entity_poly.pdbx_strand_id
1 'polypeptide(L)'
;MQIGNETSRPTAAHCDATHLTVTLTVTLADGRSVSTPLWWYPRLLNASPAARARIELMPMGLHWPEIDEDISVASMLRGAKAPGARPPGL
;
A
#
# COMPACT_ATOMS: atom_id res chain seq x y z
N MET A 1 12.74 -22.73 -3.43
CA MET A 1 12.60 -21.88 -4.38
C MET A 1 11.60 -20.86 -4.13
N GLN A 2 11.79 -19.75 -4.56
CA GLN A 2 11.08 -18.62 -4.18
C GLN A 2 10.20 -18.12 -5.22
N ILE A 3 9.35 -18.90 -5.67
CA ILE A 3 8.51 -18.52 -6.69
C ILE A 3 7.67 -17.32 -6.39
N GLY A 4 7.23 -17.19 -5.17
CA GLY A 4 6.30 -16.15 -4.83
C GLY A 4 6.85 -14.75 -4.96
N ASN A 5 8.15 -14.57 -4.83
CA ASN A 5 8.71 -13.24 -4.87
C ASN A 5 8.55 -12.56 -6.21
N GLU A 6 8.72 -13.29 -7.30
CA GLU A 6 8.57 -12.69 -8.59
C GLU A 6 7.13 -12.40 -8.93
N THR A 7 6.23 -13.31 -8.61
CA THR A 7 4.82 -13.11 -8.92
C THR A 7 4.20 -12.03 -8.04
N SER A 8 4.77 -11.78 -6.86
CA SER A 8 4.26 -10.77 -5.95
C SER A 8 4.95 -9.43 -6.08
N ARG A 9 5.82 -9.25 -7.07
CA ARG A 9 6.48 -7.97 -7.28
C ARG A 9 5.47 -6.93 -7.73
N PRO A 10 5.46 -5.74 -7.12
CA PRO A 10 4.52 -4.70 -7.56
C PRO A 10 4.94 -4.14 -8.91
N THR A 11 3.98 -4.00 -9.81
CA THR A 11 4.22 -3.40 -11.13
C THR A 11 3.50 -2.07 -11.29
N ALA A 12 2.52 -1.78 -10.44
CA ALA A 12 1.83 -0.51 -10.43
C ALA A 12 1.17 -0.34 -9.07
N ALA A 13 0.98 0.90 -8.66
CA ALA A 13 0.30 1.18 -7.41
C ALA A 13 -0.32 2.56 -7.47
N HIS A 14 -1.44 2.74 -6.81
CA HIS A 14 -2.07 4.04 -6.70
C HIS A 14 -2.96 4.08 -5.46
N CYS A 15 -3.22 5.30 -4.99
CA CYS A 15 -4.17 5.53 -3.92
C CYS A 15 -5.40 6.20 -4.49
N ASP A 16 -6.56 5.59 -4.27
CA ASP A 16 -7.83 6.14 -4.70
C ASP A 16 -8.64 6.60 -3.51
N ALA A 17 -9.41 7.65 -3.70
CA ALA A 17 -10.29 8.12 -2.66
C ALA A 17 -11.71 8.14 -3.19
N THR A 18 -12.62 7.53 -2.45
CA THR A 18 -14.05 7.76 -2.63
C THR A 18 -14.49 8.73 -1.55
N HIS A 19 -15.77 9.09 -1.53
CA HIS A 19 -16.24 9.99 -0.49
C HIS A 19 -16.19 9.36 0.91
N LEU A 20 -16.02 8.05 0.99
CA LEU A 20 -15.98 7.36 2.28
C LEU A 20 -14.66 6.69 2.57
N THR A 21 -13.89 6.34 1.54
CA THR A 21 -12.74 5.47 1.73
C THR A 21 -11.58 5.90 0.85
N VAL A 22 -10.40 5.84 1.40
CA VAL A 22 -9.17 5.94 0.61
C VAL A 22 -8.53 4.57 0.63
N THR A 23 -8.16 4.09 -0.55
CA THR A 23 -7.69 2.73 -0.73
C THR A 23 -6.36 2.74 -1.47
N LEU A 24 -5.44 1.92 -1.01
CA LEU A 24 -4.20 1.65 -1.72
C LEU A 24 -4.38 0.38 -2.53
N THR A 25 -4.17 0.47 -3.84
CA THR A 25 -4.27 -0.68 -4.74
C THR A 25 -2.92 -0.92 -5.39
N VAL A 26 -2.47 -2.16 -5.35
CA VAL A 26 -1.19 -2.57 -5.92
C VAL A 26 -1.43 -3.69 -6.91
N THR A 27 -0.92 -3.54 -8.13
CA THR A 27 -0.96 -4.58 -9.15
C THR A 27 0.33 -5.37 -9.10
N LEU A 28 0.22 -6.68 -9.11
CA LEU A 28 1.35 -7.58 -8.99
C LEU A 28 1.79 -8.12 -10.34
N ALA A 29 3.00 -8.65 -10.39
CA ALA A 29 3.59 -9.13 -11.63
C ALA A 29 2.80 -10.26 -12.28
N ASP A 30 2.03 -11.03 -11.50
CA ASP A 30 1.20 -12.11 -12.04
C ASP A 30 -0.17 -11.64 -12.52
N GLY A 31 -0.42 -10.32 -12.49
CA GLY A 31 -1.68 -9.75 -12.99
C GLY A 31 -2.74 -9.55 -11.92
N ARG A 32 -2.57 -10.12 -10.73
CA ARG A 32 -3.52 -9.91 -9.64
C ARG A 32 -3.30 -8.53 -9.03
N SER A 33 -4.32 -8.04 -8.34
CA SER A 33 -4.21 -6.80 -7.57
C SER A 33 -4.61 -7.07 -6.13
N VAL A 34 -3.99 -6.32 -5.22
CA VAL A 34 -4.38 -6.34 -3.82
C VAL A 34 -4.71 -4.91 -3.42
N SER A 35 -5.82 -4.75 -2.70
CA SER A 35 -6.26 -3.43 -2.23
C SER A 35 -6.44 -3.47 -0.74
N THR A 36 -5.97 -2.44 -0.06
CA THR A 36 -6.11 -2.32 1.38
C THR A 36 -6.62 -0.94 1.72
N PRO A 37 -7.42 -0.81 2.79
CA PRO A 37 -7.86 0.52 3.22
C PRO A 37 -6.66 1.34 3.69
N LEU A 38 -6.67 2.62 3.39
CA LEU A 38 -5.54 3.47 3.76
C LEU A 38 -5.43 3.65 5.28
N TRP A 39 -6.53 3.48 6.02
CA TRP A 39 -6.48 3.59 7.47
C TRP A 39 -5.59 2.52 8.13
N TRP A 40 -5.25 1.47 7.39
CA TRP A 40 -4.26 0.50 7.88
C TRP A 40 -2.89 1.14 8.07
N TYR A 41 -2.64 2.27 7.43
CA TYR A 41 -1.34 2.93 7.43
C TYR A 41 -1.52 4.40 7.82
N PRO A 42 -1.51 4.72 9.12
CA PRO A 42 -1.81 6.09 9.56
C PRO A 42 -0.93 7.15 8.95
N ARG A 43 0.35 6.84 8.70
CA ARG A 43 1.23 7.83 8.10
C ARG A 43 0.82 8.19 6.67
N LEU A 44 0.33 7.21 5.93
CA LEU A 44 -0.21 7.47 4.60
C LEU A 44 -1.55 8.19 4.67
N LEU A 45 -2.39 7.78 5.59
CA LEU A 45 -3.71 8.40 5.73
C LEU A 45 -3.58 9.89 6.03
N ASN A 46 -2.59 10.25 6.83
CA ASN A 46 -2.39 11.65 7.24
C ASN A 46 -1.50 12.43 6.29
N ALA A 47 -1.00 11.82 5.22
CA ALA A 47 -0.17 12.50 4.26
C ALA A 47 -1.04 13.30 3.28
N SER A 48 -0.42 14.28 2.62
CA SER A 48 -1.11 15.01 1.58
C SER A 48 -1.37 14.12 0.37
N PRO A 49 -2.38 14.43 -0.44
CA PRO A 49 -2.61 13.67 -1.67
C PRO A 49 -1.38 13.67 -2.59
N ALA A 50 -0.62 14.75 -2.63
CA ALA A 50 0.57 14.81 -3.46
C ALA A 50 1.63 13.85 -2.94
N ALA A 51 1.84 13.78 -1.63
CA ALA A 51 2.81 12.85 -1.04
C ALA A 51 2.37 11.40 -1.26
N ARG A 52 1.08 11.11 -1.14
CA ARG A 52 0.57 9.76 -1.39
C ARG A 52 0.75 9.32 -2.83
N ALA A 53 0.76 10.26 -3.77
CA ALA A 53 0.90 9.93 -5.18
C ALA A 53 2.35 9.62 -5.56
N ARG A 54 3.31 9.97 -4.72
CA ARG A 54 4.71 9.73 -5.02
C ARG A 54 5.14 8.39 -4.46
N ILE A 55 4.92 7.36 -5.26
CA ILE A 55 5.18 5.98 -4.87
C ILE A 55 6.33 5.45 -5.71
N GLU A 56 7.32 4.89 -5.04
CA GLU A 56 8.41 4.19 -5.71
C GLU A 56 8.17 2.70 -5.60
N LEU A 57 8.16 2.02 -6.74
CA LEU A 57 7.99 0.58 -6.76
C LEU A 57 9.31 -0.08 -6.47
N MET A 58 9.33 -0.94 -5.47
CA MET A 58 10.52 -1.67 -5.05
C MET A 58 10.31 -3.14 -5.35
N PRO A 59 11.38 -3.96 -5.37
CA PRO A 59 11.20 -5.37 -5.73
C PRO A 59 10.19 -6.12 -4.88
N MET A 60 10.06 -5.77 -3.60
CA MET A 60 9.17 -6.49 -2.71
C MET A 60 8.13 -5.61 -2.05
N GLY A 61 8.01 -4.35 -2.46
CA GLY A 61 7.07 -3.47 -1.82
C GLY A 61 7.05 -2.09 -2.43
N LEU A 62 6.61 -1.13 -1.62
CA LEU A 62 6.41 0.25 -2.03
C LEU A 62 7.11 1.16 -1.05
N HIS A 63 7.63 2.28 -1.57
CA HIS A 63 8.28 3.30 -0.75
C HIS A 63 7.70 4.66 -1.09
N TRP A 64 7.40 5.45 -0.06
CA TRP A 64 6.93 6.82 -0.21
C TRP A 64 8.02 7.75 0.30
N PRO A 65 8.80 8.38 -0.60
CA PRO A 65 9.99 9.15 -0.15
C PRO A 65 9.64 10.39 0.66
N GLU A 66 8.47 10.99 0.43
CA GLU A 66 8.16 12.24 1.12
C GLU A 66 7.80 12.05 2.58
N ILE A 67 7.36 10.86 2.96
CA ILE A 67 7.00 10.59 4.35
C ILE A 67 7.80 9.44 4.92
N ASP A 68 8.78 8.95 4.16
CA ASP A 68 9.66 7.86 4.59
C ASP A 68 8.85 6.64 5.06
N GLU A 69 7.89 6.24 4.26
CA GLU A 69 7.06 5.10 4.56
C GLU A 69 7.37 3.95 3.61
N ASP A 70 7.37 2.72 4.15
CA ASP A 70 7.60 1.51 3.38
C ASP A 70 6.51 0.51 3.70
N ILE A 71 5.96 -0.12 2.66
CA ILE A 71 4.95 -1.16 2.84
C ILE A 71 5.34 -2.32 1.95
N SER A 72 5.48 -3.51 2.53
CA SER A 72 5.78 -4.69 1.73
C SER A 72 4.50 -5.31 1.20
N VAL A 73 4.57 -5.89 0.00
CA VAL A 73 3.44 -6.62 -0.56
C VAL A 73 3.05 -7.78 0.35
N ALA A 74 4.05 -8.45 0.94
CA ALA A 74 3.78 -9.57 1.85
C ALA A 74 2.93 -9.12 3.04
N SER A 75 3.19 -7.93 3.59
CA SER A 75 2.39 -7.44 4.71
C SER A 75 0.95 -7.15 4.28
N MET A 76 0.75 -6.62 3.07
CA MET A 76 -0.59 -6.39 2.56
C MET A 76 -1.36 -7.69 2.42
N LEU A 77 -0.69 -8.71 1.88
CA LEU A 77 -1.33 -10.02 1.68
C LEU A 77 -1.67 -10.71 2.99
N ARG A 78 -0.85 -10.49 4.03
CA ARG A 78 -1.12 -11.05 5.35
C ARG A 78 -2.20 -10.30 6.12
N GLY A 79 -2.56 -9.11 5.69
CA GLY A 79 -3.48 -8.27 6.44
C GLY A 79 -2.85 -7.57 7.62
N ALA A 80 -1.53 -7.37 7.59
CA ALA A 80 -0.83 -6.69 8.67
C ALA A 80 -1.10 -5.19 8.63
N LYS A 81 -1.42 -4.61 9.77
CA LYS A 81 -1.70 -3.18 9.87
C LYS A 81 -0.57 -2.51 10.61
N ALA A 82 -0.30 -1.25 10.24
CA ALA A 82 0.74 -0.49 10.92
C ALA A 82 0.31 -0.14 12.34
N PRO A 83 1.28 0.11 13.24
CA PRO A 83 0.94 0.54 14.59
C PRO A 83 0.08 1.80 14.57
N GLY A 84 -0.92 1.84 15.41
CA GLY A 84 -1.82 2.98 15.49
C GLY A 84 -2.97 2.98 14.51
N ALA A 85 -3.09 1.94 13.67
CA ALA A 85 -4.19 1.86 12.70
C ALA A 85 -5.53 1.75 13.43
N ARG A 86 -6.51 2.54 12.96
CA ARG A 86 -7.85 2.55 13.55
C ARG A 86 -8.89 2.64 12.47
N PRO A 87 -9.94 1.82 12.49
CA PRO A 87 -11.01 1.95 11.53
C PRO A 87 -11.70 3.31 11.66
N PRO A 88 -12.13 3.92 10.55
CA PRO A 88 -12.83 5.19 10.62
C PRO A 88 -14.17 5.02 11.36
N GLY A 89 -14.54 6.05 12.13
CA GLY A 89 -15.81 6.03 12.81
C GLY A 89 -15.88 5.28 14.12
N LEU A 90 -14.76 4.77 14.60
CA LEU A 90 -14.71 4.05 15.86
C LEU A 90 -13.96 4.81 16.93
#